data_411eb854dfff346af24d701dfb0679f8
#
_entry.id   411eb854dfff346af24d701dfb0679f8
#
_cell.length_a   1.000
_cell.length_b   1.000
_cell.length_c   1.000
_cell.angle_alpha   90.00
_cell.angle_beta   90.00
_cell.angle_gamma   90.00
#
_symmetry.space_group_name_H-M   'P 1'
#
loop_
_entity.id
_entity.type
_entity.pdbx_description
1 polymer ?
#
loop_
_entity_poly.entity_id
_entity_poly.type
_entity_poly.pdbx_seq_one_letter_code
_entity_poly.pdbx_strand_id
1 'polypeptide(L)'
;MNACATFAFSATMAITARHVNAEATTVVKRNPTPAGPYMAQVVGLQWLNPLQRRDYPTEWQLLWTLELVKPNKDDDIVRTKPEKYSKLQAVGSIAVGNGGKETFKGYHHKYIEELIYAYHDIYFMDSNYFYNAHSRDDRLTWRELAGIHIEYALPEGKLDPVEAGNYLRDIIINTFSIGNESFPNAWTRSTPPDVRITMGGANAGFTSLSAALDYLQAHPNETVWVMNWDAPSRPKDRQINENMVQLILAGPNYKTERAPLAWLGYPASAKVADFDSGKDKPPRVNQAWKAAVEKAAHNAGKQTTDVGYVIHDANNNASTAPGPIAALARTVTEEVPELDFVKQSFNTPALLGEMGAGTALTNVALGIAYVNHIGKTVLVAGTTNQAQPIATVVVPPAVVRPIRPDEPWFRARGENAAHLAWWGIRHDVKDKTQGYSR
;
A
#
# COMPACT_ATOMS: atom_id res chain seq x y z
N MET A 1 9.87 10.51 -52.58
CA MET A 1 11.17 10.11 -52.04
C MET A 1 11.52 11.10 -50.93
N ASN A 2 11.13 10.81 -49.69
CA ASN A 2 11.56 11.58 -48.54
C ASN A 2 12.00 10.58 -47.48
N ALA A 3 13.30 10.62 -47.19
CA ALA A 3 13.96 9.78 -46.22
C ALA A 3 13.66 10.27 -44.80
N CYS A 4 13.11 9.44 -43.97
CA CYS A 4 13.04 9.63 -42.52
C CYS A 4 14.39 9.21 -41.92
N ALA A 5 15.06 10.17 -41.29
CA ALA A 5 16.28 9.91 -40.56
C ALA A 5 15.94 9.47 -39.12
N THR A 6 16.26 8.23 -38.80
CA THR A 6 16.20 7.67 -37.44
C THR A 6 17.45 8.07 -36.69
N PHE A 7 17.33 8.91 -35.69
CA PHE A 7 18.42 9.21 -34.75
C PHE A 7 18.42 8.16 -33.62
N ALA A 8 19.38 7.24 -33.68
CA ALA A 8 19.72 6.35 -32.58
C ALA A 8 20.78 7.07 -31.70
N PHE A 9 20.40 7.47 -30.51
CA PHE A 9 21.34 7.89 -29.48
C PHE A 9 21.81 6.67 -28.70
N SER A 10 23.04 6.20 -29.03
CA SER A 10 23.76 5.22 -28.23
C SER A 10 24.74 6.01 -27.33
N ALA A 11 24.34 6.21 -26.08
CA ALA A 11 25.25 6.76 -25.08
C ALA A 11 25.79 5.60 -24.22
N THR A 12 27.01 5.16 -24.56
CA THR A 12 27.80 4.25 -23.73
C THR A 12 28.46 5.07 -22.61
N MET A 13 27.84 5.10 -21.43
CA MET A 13 28.50 5.64 -20.24
C MET A 13 29.28 4.52 -19.53
N ALA A 14 30.59 4.71 -19.46
CA ALA A 14 31.48 3.90 -18.63
C ALA A 14 31.21 4.25 -17.14
N ILE A 15 30.62 3.32 -16.41
CA ILE A 15 30.38 3.45 -14.98
C ILE A 15 31.65 3.01 -14.25
N THR A 16 32.35 3.97 -13.63
CA THR A 16 33.40 3.68 -12.66
C THR A 16 32.75 3.30 -11.35
N ALA A 17 32.70 2.00 -11.05
CA ALA A 17 32.19 1.48 -9.79
C ALA A 17 33.08 1.92 -8.63
N ARG A 18 32.62 2.85 -7.80
CA ARG A 18 33.15 3.05 -6.46
C ARG A 18 32.46 2.06 -5.51
N HIS A 19 33.24 1.14 -4.96
CA HIS A 19 32.81 0.28 -3.86
C HIS A 19 32.45 1.15 -2.65
N VAL A 20 31.17 1.22 -2.35
CA VAL A 20 30.68 1.69 -1.04
C VAL A 20 30.42 0.42 -0.20
N ASN A 21 31.13 0.31 0.92
CA ASN A 21 31.00 -0.79 1.86
C ASN A 21 29.53 -0.98 2.28
N ALA A 22 28.99 -2.18 2.06
CA ALA A 22 27.73 -2.59 2.59
C ALA A 22 27.84 -2.69 4.12
N GLU A 23 27.26 -1.73 4.82
CA GLU A 23 27.06 -1.88 6.27
C GLU A 23 26.03 -2.98 6.54
N ALA A 24 26.41 -3.86 7.44
CA ALA A 24 25.66 -5.04 7.86
C ALA A 24 24.22 -4.66 8.27
N THR A 25 23.28 -5.49 7.86
CA THR A 25 21.87 -5.45 8.30
C THR A 25 21.80 -5.49 9.83
N THR A 26 21.67 -4.34 10.45
CA THR A 26 21.50 -4.23 11.89
C THR A 26 20.08 -4.68 12.22
N VAL A 27 19.95 -5.74 13.01
CA VAL A 27 18.68 -6.13 13.63
C VAL A 27 18.27 -4.97 14.55
N VAL A 28 17.33 -4.16 14.09
CA VAL A 28 16.83 -3.01 14.85
C VAL A 28 16.14 -3.54 16.11
N LYS A 29 16.70 -3.24 17.28
CA LYS A 29 15.98 -3.38 18.55
C LYS A 29 14.74 -2.48 18.45
N ARG A 30 13.55 -3.09 18.45
CA ARG A 30 12.31 -2.34 18.46
C ARG A 30 12.27 -1.43 19.70
N ASN A 31 12.05 -0.16 19.47
CA ASN A 31 11.65 0.73 20.55
C ASN A 31 10.32 0.26 21.11
N PRO A 32 10.09 0.36 22.42
CA PRO A 32 8.79 0.00 22.99
C PRO A 32 7.70 0.85 22.34
N THR A 33 6.61 0.18 21.92
CA THR A 33 5.41 0.86 21.42
C THR A 33 5.00 1.98 22.38
N PRO A 34 4.65 3.18 21.89
CA PRO A 34 4.28 4.30 22.76
C PRO A 34 3.21 3.95 23.77
N ALA A 35 3.27 4.55 24.92
CA ALA A 35 2.30 4.33 25.99
C ALA A 35 0.90 4.91 25.70
N GLY A 36 0.75 5.71 24.64
CA GLY A 36 -0.49 6.39 24.26
C GLY A 36 -0.85 6.26 22.77
N PRO A 37 -2.02 6.77 22.37
CA PRO A 37 -2.46 6.75 20.98
C PRO A 37 -1.48 7.52 20.08
N TYR A 38 -1.11 6.90 18.95
CA TYR A 38 -0.37 7.55 17.89
C TYR A 38 -0.89 7.10 16.54
N MET A 39 -1.17 8.04 15.67
CA MET A 39 -1.63 7.79 14.31
C MET A 39 -0.80 8.57 13.31
N ALA A 40 -0.51 7.94 12.18
CA ALA A 40 0.07 8.62 11.02
C ALA A 40 -1.02 9.03 10.03
N GLN A 41 -0.77 10.14 9.33
CA GLN A 41 -1.54 10.57 8.18
C GLN A 41 -1.17 9.73 6.97
N VAL A 42 -2.16 9.28 6.18
CA VAL A 42 -1.94 8.75 4.84
C VAL A 42 -2.04 9.91 3.86
N VAL A 43 -0.92 10.30 3.26
CA VAL A 43 -0.86 11.45 2.33
C VAL A 43 -0.78 11.03 0.87
N GLY A 44 -0.47 9.77 0.59
CA GLY A 44 -0.47 9.21 -0.77
C GLY A 44 -0.62 7.70 -0.76
N LEU A 45 -1.22 7.16 -1.82
CA LEU A 45 -1.45 5.74 -2.00
C LEU A 45 -1.38 5.35 -3.47
N GLN A 46 -0.66 4.28 -3.76
CA GLN A 46 -0.63 3.59 -5.04
C GLN A 46 -0.89 2.10 -4.82
N TRP A 47 -1.72 1.52 -5.67
CA TRP A 47 -2.02 0.11 -5.68
C TRP A 47 -1.84 -0.48 -7.08
N LEU A 48 -0.82 -1.29 -7.25
CA LEU A 48 -0.66 -2.16 -8.41
C LEU A 48 -1.32 -3.50 -8.04
N ASN A 49 -2.49 -3.74 -8.59
CA ASN A 49 -3.40 -4.76 -8.11
C ASN A 49 -3.50 -5.95 -9.05
N PRO A 50 -4.03 -7.09 -8.58
CA PRO A 50 -4.26 -8.25 -9.40
C PRO A 50 -5.46 -8.11 -10.34
N LEU A 51 -6.08 -6.94 -10.45
CA LEU A 51 -7.23 -6.68 -11.32
C LEU A 51 -6.79 -6.24 -12.71
N GLN A 52 -7.59 -6.56 -13.73
CA GLN A 52 -7.29 -6.18 -15.13
C GLN A 52 -7.57 -4.71 -15.47
N ARG A 53 -7.89 -3.87 -14.49
CA ARG A 53 -8.39 -2.51 -14.73
C ARG A 53 -7.42 -1.44 -14.26
N ARG A 54 -6.14 -1.64 -14.55
CA ARG A 54 -5.06 -0.71 -14.21
C ARG A 54 -5.13 0.63 -14.91
N ASP A 55 -5.95 0.74 -15.93
CA ASP A 55 -6.26 1.98 -16.63
C ASP A 55 -7.24 2.90 -15.88
N TYR A 56 -7.81 2.45 -14.76
CA TYR A 56 -8.59 3.30 -13.85
C TYR A 56 -7.73 3.82 -12.69
N PRO A 57 -8.09 4.98 -12.10
CA PRO A 57 -7.38 5.52 -10.94
C PRO A 57 -7.35 4.54 -9.76
N THR A 58 -6.30 4.60 -8.97
CA THR A 58 -6.15 3.77 -7.76
C THR A 58 -7.36 3.89 -6.83
N GLU A 59 -7.85 5.09 -6.59
CA GLU A 59 -9.05 5.36 -5.78
C GLU A 59 -10.26 4.57 -6.30
N TRP A 60 -10.54 4.65 -7.60
CA TRP A 60 -11.67 3.93 -8.20
C TRP A 60 -11.51 2.40 -8.09
N GLN A 61 -10.31 1.87 -8.28
CA GLN A 61 -10.06 0.44 -8.24
C GLN A 61 -10.29 -0.13 -6.84
N LEU A 62 -9.91 0.61 -5.79
CA LEU A 62 -10.18 0.24 -4.40
C LEU A 62 -11.69 0.26 -4.11
N LEU A 63 -12.39 1.31 -4.54
CA LEU A 63 -13.83 1.43 -4.35
C LEU A 63 -14.60 0.36 -5.14
N TRP A 64 -14.16 0.04 -6.35
CA TRP A 64 -14.76 -1.04 -7.14
C TRP A 64 -14.54 -2.41 -6.49
N THR A 65 -13.36 -2.64 -5.92
CA THR A 65 -13.08 -3.86 -5.16
C THR A 65 -14.01 -4.02 -3.97
N LEU A 66 -14.34 -2.94 -3.30
CA LEU A 66 -15.31 -2.90 -2.20
C LEU A 66 -16.78 -2.88 -2.69
N GLU A 67 -17.03 -2.98 -3.99
CA GLU A 67 -18.36 -2.90 -4.61
C GLU A 67 -19.12 -1.58 -4.33
N LEU A 68 -18.39 -0.52 -4.01
CA LEU A 68 -18.95 0.79 -3.67
C LEU A 68 -19.21 1.67 -4.91
N VAL A 69 -18.55 1.39 -6.03
CA VAL A 69 -18.73 2.09 -7.31
C VAL A 69 -18.93 1.07 -8.43
N LYS A 70 -19.44 1.57 -9.56
CA LYS A 70 -19.62 0.76 -10.78
C LYS A 70 -18.84 1.37 -11.93
N PRO A 71 -18.44 0.58 -12.90
CA PRO A 71 -17.86 1.10 -14.13
C PRO A 71 -18.81 2.06 -14.84
N ASN A 72 -18.25 3.10 -15.45
CA ASN A 72 -19.04 4.02 -16.25
C ASN A 72 -19.59 3.30 -17.49
N LYS A 73 -20.92 3.13 -17.54
CA LYS A 73 -21.62 2.47 -18.67
C LYS A 73 -21.45 3.20 -20.01
N ASP A 74 -21.08 4.48 -19.98
CA ASP A 74 -20.87 5.31 -21.18
C ASP A 74 -19.42 5.21 -21.69
N ASP A 75 -18.52 4.57 -20.95
CA ASP A 75 -17.17 4.25 -21.44
C ASP A 75 -17.24 3.19 -22.55
N ASP A 76 -16.56 3.43 -23.65
CA ASP A 76 -16.59 2.56 -24.85
C ASP A 76 -16.29 1.10 -24.55
N ILE A 77 -15.29 0.85 -23.70
CA ILE A 77 -14.86 -0.51 -23.39
C ILE A 77 -15.88 -1.22 -22.48
N VAL A 78 -16.51 -0.49 -21.57
CA VAL A 78 -17.58 -1.02 -20.72
C VAL A 78 -18.81 -1.34 -21.59
N ARG A 79 -19.14 -0.47 -22.54
CA ARG A 79 -20.26 -0.67 -23.46
C ARG A 79 -20.04 -1.82 -24.42
N THR A 80 -18.82 -1.99 -24.93
CA THR A 80 -18.49 -3.02 -25.92
C THR A 80 -18.13 -4.38 -25.31
N LYS A 81 -17.73 -4.42 -24.05
CA LYS A 81 -17.33 -5.64 -23.32
C LYS A 81 -17.86 -5.63 -21.89
N PRO A 82 -19.19 -5.51 -21.70
CA PRO A 82 -19.78 -5.35 -20.37
C PRO A 82 -19.50 -6.54 -19.44
N GLU A 83 -19.32 -7.74 -19.96
CA GLU A 83 -18.99 -8.94 -19.20
C GLU A 83 -17.67 -8.81 -18.43
N LYS A 84 -16.72 -8.03 -18.94
CA LYS A 84 -15.42 -7.80 -18.27
C LYS A 84 -15.52 -6.86 -17.07
N TYR A 85 -16.64 -6.17 -16.92
CA TYR A 85 -16.88 -5.20 -15.88
C TYR A 85 -18.05 -5.56 -14.96
N SER A 86 -18.72 -6.67 -15.25
CA SER A 86 -19.86 -7.14 -14.45
C SER A 86 -19.45 -7.73 -13.11
N LYS A 87 -18.22 -8.22 -13.02
CA LYS A 87 -17.65 -8.84 -11.81
C LYS A 87 -16.21 -8.39 -11.63
N LEU A 88 -15.79 -8.29 -10.36
CA LEU A 88 -14.38 -8.23 -10.01
C LEU A 88 -13.72 -9.54 -10.46
N GLN A 89 -12.67 -9.39 -11.24
CA GLN A 89 -11.87 -10.53 -11.67
C GLN A 89 -10.43 -10.28 -11.22
N ALA A 90 -9.97 -11.11 -10.30
CA ALA A 90 -8.55 -11.23 -10.06
C ALA A 90 -7.85 -11.65 -11.35
N VAL A 91 -6.76 -11.02 -11.67
CA VAL A 91 -6.06 -11.27 -12.90
C VAL A 91 -4.70 -11.81 -12.62
N GLY A 92 -4.31 -12.69 -13.48
CA GLY A 92 -2.91 -13.00 -13.60
C GLY A 92 -2.10 -11.79 -14.07
N SER A 93 -0.92 -11.77 -13.66
CA SER A 93 0.31 -11.16 -14.10
C SER A 93 0.28 -9.75 -14.70
N ILE A 94 0.56 -8.74 -13.89
CA ILE A 94 1.00 -7.41 -14.34
C ILE A 94 2.31 -7.55 -15.15
N ALA A 95 3.17 -8.48 -14.76
CA ALA A 95 4.43 -8.78 -15.41
C ALA A 95 4.29 -9.67 -16.66
N VAL A 96 3.10 -9.84 -17.23
CA VAL A 96 2.89 -10.55 -18.50
C VAL A 96 3.51 -9.75 -19.65
N GLY A 97 4.61 -10.19 -20.11
CA GLY A 97 5.23 -9.63 -21.31
C GLY A 97 6.17 -10.59 -21.98
N ASN A 98 6.68 -11.59 -21.26
CA ASN A 98 7.78 -12.44 -21.76
C ASN A 98 7.43 -13.92 -21.91
N GLY A 99 6.17 -14.25 -22.19
CA GLY A 99 5.76 -15.62 -22.53
C GLY A 99 6.13 -16.66 -21.47
N GLY A 100 6.12 -16.28 -20.22
CA GLY A 100 6.43 -17.19 -19.13
C GLY A 100 7.93 -17.41 -18.87
N LYS A 101 8.84 -16.62 -19.42
CA LYS A 101 10.29 -16.75 -19.25
C LYS A 101 10.85 -15.89 -18.09
N GLU A 102 10.04 -14.97 -17.55
CA GLU A 102 10.48 -14.09 -16.47
C GLU A 102 10.78 -14.85 -15.19
N THR A 103 11.86 -14.48 -14.54
CA THR A 103 12.20 -14.96 -13.19
C THR A 103 11.37 -14.21 -12.15
N PHE A 104 11.27 -14.75 -10.94
CA PHE A 104 10.62 -14.06 -9.83
C PHE A 104 11.23 -12.69 -9.54
N LYS A 105 12.56 -12.60 -9.60
CA LYS A 105 13.30 -11.34 -9.53
C LYS A 105 12.94 -10.37 -10.66
N GLY A 106 12.82 -10.86 -11.90
CA GLY A 106 12.41 -10.04 -13.04
C GLY A 106 11.00 -9.48 -12.87
N TYR A 107 10.07 -10.25 -12.29
CA TYR A 107 8.76 -9.75 -11.91
C TYR A 107 8.85 -8.62 -10.87
N HIS A 108 9.63 -8.82 -9.82
CA HIS A 108 9.85 -7.78 -8.81
C HIS A 108 10.36 -6.49 -9.43
N HIS A 109 11.38 -6.56 -10.30
CA HIS A 109 11.94 -5.41 -10.98
C HIS A 109 10.90 -4.65 -11.81
N LYS A 110 10.07 -5.37 -12.58
CA LYS A 110 9.00 -4.74 -13.39
C LYS A 110 7.97 -4.02 -12.55
N TYR A 111 7.60 -4.57 -11.39
CA TYR A 111 6.69 -3.90 -10.47
C TYR A 111 7.29 -2.61 -9.90
N ILE A 112 8.56 -2.67 -9.49
CA ILE A 112 9.28 -1.49 -9.02
C ILE A 112 9.39 -0.44 -10.12
N GLU A 113 9.76 -0.84 -11.34
CA GLU A 113 9.82 0.07 -12.48
C GLU A 113 8.47 0.74 -12.75
N GLU A 114 7.39 -0.04 -12.83
CA GLU A 114 6.05 0.50 -13.08
C GLU A 114 5.61 1.46 -11.98
N LEU A 115 5.89 1.14 -10.71
CA LEU A 115 5.59 2.00 -9.58
C LEU A 115 6.36 3.32 -9.66
N ILE A 116 7.67 3.26 -9.88
CA ILE A 116 8.57 4.42 -9.85
C ILE A 116 8.33 5.30 -11.08
N TYR A 117 8.11 4.72 -12.26
CA TYR A 117 7.79 5.50 -13.46
C TYR A 117 6.44 6.20 -13.36
N ALA A 118 5.41 5.52 -12.82
CA ALA A 118 4.13 6.18 -12.56
C ALA A 118 4.28 7.34 -11.57
N TYR A 119 5.13 7.21 -10.57
CA TYR A 119 5.46 8.29 -9.65
C TYR A 119 6.23 9.42 -10.35
N HIS A 120 7.23 9.08 -11.16
CA HIS A 120 8.02 10.03 -11.93
C HIS A 120 7.15 10.86 -12.88
N ASP A 121 6.31 10.23 -13.69
CA ASP A 121 5.50 10.90 -14.69
C ASP A 121 4.48 11.87 -14.09
N ILE A 122 3.96 11.56 -12.91
CA ILE A 122 2.97 12.39 -12.24
C ILE A 122 3.62 13.50 -11.40
N TYR A 123 4.78 13.24 -10.85
CA TYR A 123 5.44 14.08 -9.86
C TYR A 123 6.58 14.90 -10.38
N PHE A 124 7.53 14.20 -10.99
CA PHE A 124 8.81 14.78 -11.34
C PHE A 124 8.75 15.55 -12.67
N MET A 125 7.94 15.03 -13.60
CA MET A 125 7.72 15.69 -14.90
C MET A 125 6.69 16.80 -14.83
N ASP A 126 6.12 17.09 -13.67
CA ASP A 126 5.42 18.35 -13.48
C ASP A 126 6.43 19.49 -13.57
N SER A 127 6.35 20.26 -14.65
CA SER A 127 7.27 21.36 -14.94
C SER A 127 7.30 22.39 -13.79
N ASN A 128 6.21 22.57 -13.09
CA ASN A 128 6.15 23.46 -11.94
C ASN A 128 6.97 22.95 -10.76
N TYR A 129 7.04 21.63 -10.56
CA TYR A 129 7.89 21.07 -9.51
C TYR A 129 9.37 21.06 -9.91
N PHE A 130 9.69 20.53 -11.08
CA PHE A 130 11.08 20.32 -11.50
C PHE A 130 11.81 21.62 -11.86
N TYR A 131 11.15 22.49 -12.63
CA TYR A 131 11.79 23.71 -13.12
C TYR A 131 11.66 24.92 -12.17
N ASN A 132 10.65 24.94 -11.31
CA ASN A 132 10.47 25.99 -10.32
C ASN A 132 11.01 25.66 -8.92
N ALA A 133 11.60 24.48 -8.73
CA ALA A 133 12.29 24.12 -7.49
C ALA A 133 13.63 24.87 -7.33
N HIS A 134 13.69 26.12 -7.78
CA HIS A 134 14.89 26.95 -7.70
C HIS A 134 15.14 27.54 -6.33
N SER A 135 14.12 27.64 -5.50
CA SER A 135 14.21 28.11 -4.12
C SER A 135 13.94 26.96 -3.16
N ARG A 136 14.80 26.84 -2.14
CA ARG A 136 14.63 25.83 -1.06
C ARG A 136 13.32 26.04 -0.30
N ASP A 137 12.85 27.28 -0.23
CA ASP A 137 11.72 27.68 0.59
C ASP A 137 10.36 27.32 -0.06
N ASP A 138 10.34 27.14 -1.38
CA ASP A 138 9.12 26.75 -2.12
C ASP A 138 8.96 25.24 -2.29
N ARG A 139 9.88 24.44 -1.75
CA ARG A 139 9.83 22.98 -1.88
C ARG A 139 8.82 22.39 -0.91
N LEU A 140 7.94 21.60 -1.46
CA LEU A 140 7.04 20.77 -0.67
C LEU A 140 7.84 19.63 -0.04
N THR A 141 8.20 19.78 1.21
CA THR A 141 9.11 18.88 1.94
C THR A 141 8.64 17.42 1.95
N TRP A 142 7.33 17.19 1.87
CA TRP A 142 6.75 15.86 1.82
C TRP A 142 7.00 15.13 0.49
N ARG A 143 7.49 15.80 -0.55
CA ARG A 143 7.95 15.21 -1.81
C ARG A 143 9.43 14.85 -1.81
N GLU A 144 10.16 15.20 -0.77
CA GLU A 144 11.60 14.96 -0.70
C GLU A 144 11.89 13.46 -0.78
N LEU A 145 12.59 13.03 -1.82
CA LEU A 145 12.99 11.64 -2.00
C LEU A 145 14.45 11.40 -1.64
N ALA A 146 15.26 12.44 -1.55
CA ALA A 146 16.64 12.32 -1.09
C ALA A 146 16.64 11.97 0.41
N GLY A 147 17.18 10.78 0.72
CA GLY A 147 17.20 10.26 2.09
C GLY A 147 15.85 9.80 2.63
N ILE A 148 14.86 9.58 1.78
CA ILE A 148 13.57 9.05 2.24
C ILE A 148 13.72 7.68 2.89
N HIS A 149 13.03 7.47 4.00
CA HIS A 149 12.95 6.17 4.66
C HIS A 149 11.85 5.31 4.05
N ILE A 150 12.17 4.05 3.74
CA ILE A 150 11.26 3.11 3.09
C ILE A 150 11.23 1.80 3.86
N GLU A 151 10.06 1.41 4.36
CA GLU A 151 9.79 0.11 4.97
C GLU A 151 9.08 -0.79 3.95
N TYR A 152 9.75 -1.86 3.53
CA TYR A 152 9.28 -2.69 2.43
C TYR A 152 9.15 -4.17 2.81
N ALA A 153 7.92 -4.69 2.77
CA ALA A 153 7.59 -6.08 3.05
C ALA A 153 7.65 -6.95 1.79
N LEU A 154 8.41 -8.04 1.84
CA LEU A 154 8.65 -8.98 0.74
C LEU A 154 8.41 -10.43 1.19
N PRO A 155 8.09 -11.34 0.24
CA PRO A 155 7.90 -12.75 0.52
C PRO A 155 9.21 -13.42 0.94
N GLU A 156 9.13 -14.19 2.04
CA GLU A 156 10.26 -14.95 2.56
C GLU A 156 10.72 -16.05 1.59
N GLY A 157 12.03 -16.20 1.45
CA GLY A 157 12.66 -17.29 0.69
C GLY A 157 12.57 -17.19 -0.84
N LYS A 158 12.01 -16.11 -1.39
CA LYS A 158 11.83 -15.92 -2.84
C LYS A 158 12.81 -14.89 -3.45
N LEU A 159 13.27 -13.94 -2.66
CA LEU A 159 14.19 -12.87 -3.07
C LEU A 159 15.30 -12.72 -2.05
N ASP A 160 16.48 -12.30 -2.49
CA ASP A 160 17.51 -11.77 -1.62
C ASP A 160 17.10 -10.36 -1.15
N PRO A 161 16.98 -10.12 0.17
CA PRO A 161 16.51 -8.83 0.70
C PRO A 161 17.47 -7.68 0.40
N VAL A 162 18.78 -7.94 0.42
CA VAL A 162 19.80 -6.93 0.15
C VAL A 162 19.73 -6.51 -1.32
N GLU A 163 19.66 -7.47 -2.22
CA GLU A 163 19.53 -7.22 -3.66
C GLU A 163 18.25 -6.48 -4.00
N ALA A 164 17.11 -6.87 -3.42
CA ALA A 164 15.82 -6.22 -3.64
C ALA A 164 15.82 -4.76 -3.12
N GLY A 165 16.39 -4.53 -1.94
CA GLY A 165 16.53 -3.19 -1.37
C GLY A 165 17.46 -2.28 -2.17
N ASN A 166 18.58 -2.82 -2.62
CA ASN A 166 19.52 -2.07 -3.48
C ASN A 166 18.88 -1.69 -4.82
N TYR A 167 18.15 -2.63 -5.44
CA TYR A 167 17.44 -2.35 -6.69
C TYR A 167 16.44 -1.20 -6.55
N LEU A 168 15.61 -1.22 -5.51
CA LEU A 168 14.66 -0.12 -5.25
C LEU A 168 15.38 1.21 -5.01
N ARG A 169 16.45 1.20 -4.23
CA ARG A 169 17.28 2.39 -3.98
C ARG A 169 17.86 2.96 -5.27
N ASP A 170 18.48 2.10 -6.07
CA ASP A 170 19.19 2.51 -7.28
C ASP A 170 18.23 3.06 -8.34
N ILE A 171 17.07 2.44 -8.52
CA ILE A 171 16.07 2.95 -9.47
C ILE A 171 15.52 4.32 -9.04
N ILE A 172 15.32 4.56 -7.75
CA ILE A 172 14.89 5.87 -7.24
C ILE A 172 16.00 6.90 -7.51
N ILE A 173 17.26 6.60 -7.16
CA ILE A 173 18.39 7.50 -7.37
C ILE A 173 18.49 7.88 -8.84
N ASN A 174 18.46 6.89 -9.73
CA ASN A 174 18.66 7.09 -11.16
C ASN A 174 17.46 7.82 -11.80
N THR A 175 16.23 7.41 -11.48
CA THR A 175 15.04 8.01 -12.07
C THR A 175 14.86 9.47 -11.64
N PHE A 176 15.18 9.80 -10.40
CA PHE A 176 14.98 11.13 -9.85
C PHE A 176 16.26 11.96 -9.74
N SER A 177 17.36 11.48 -10.30
CA SER A 177 18.64 12.21 -10.32
C SER A 177 19.12 12.66 -8.94
N ILE A 178 18.93 11.84 -7.89
CA ILE A 178 19.36 12.17 -6.54
C ILE A 178 20.89 12.19 -6.48
N GLY A 179 21.48 13.32 -6.05
CA GLY A 179 22.94 13.51 -5.98
C GLY A 179 23.61 13.69 -7.35
N ASN A 180 22.85 13.89 -8.43
CA ASN A 180 23.42 14.18 -9.74
C ASN A 180 23.95 15.62 -9.77
N GLU A 181 25.25 15.76 -10.07
CA GLU A 181 25.95 17.05 -10.14
C GLU A 181 25.37 17.99 -11.21
N SER A 182 24.75 17.45 -12.25
CA SER A 182 24.07 18.25 -13.28
C SER A 182 22.75 18.88 -12.79
N PHE A 183 22.21 18.39 -11.68
CA PHE A 183 20.94 18.88 -11.08
C PHE A 183 21.10 19.15 -9.58
N PRO A 184 22.07 20.00 -9.17
CA PRO A 184 22.46 20.16 -7.77
C PRO A 184 21.34 20.71 -6.87
N ASN A 185 20.32 21.32 -7.48
CA ASN A 185 19.19 21.94 -6.78
C ASN A 185 17.90 21.10 -6.86
N ALA A 186 17.92 19.92 -7.49
CA ALA A 186 16.72 19.09 -7.60
C ALA A 186 16.21 18.62 -6.22
N TRP A 187 17.13 18.37 -5.30
CA TRP A 187 16.82 17.89 -3.94
C TRP A 187 17.52 18.75 -2.87
N THR A 188 17.02 18.70 -1.63
CA THR A 188 17.64 19.45 -0.51
C THR A 188 18.97 18.86 -0.07
N ARG A 189 19.19 17.59 -0.37
CA ARG A 189 20.38 16.80 0.00
C ARG A 189 20.67 15.76 -1.10
N SER A 190 21.84 15.17 -1.06
CA SER A 190 22.25 14.08 -1.98
C SER A 190 22.19 12.69 -1.34
N THR A 191 21.58 12.60 -0.15
CA THR A 191 21.50 11.34 0.61
C THR A 191 20.65 10.31 -0.15
N PRO A 192 21.14 9.07 -0.35
CA PRO A 192 20.33 8.02 -0.98
C PRO A 192 19.12 7.62 -0.09
N PRO A 193 18.06 7.06 -0.68
CA PRO A 193 16.96 6.48 0.09
C PRO A 193 17.45 5.40 1.07
N ASP A 194 16.89 5.37 2.28
CA ASP A 194 17.12 4.33 3.28
C ASP A 194 16.05 3.25 3.16
N VAL A 195 16.38 2.13 2.51
CA VAL A 195 15.44 1.03 2.25
C VAL A 195 15.65 -0.07 3.28
N ARG A 196 14.59 -0.38 4.03
CA ARG A 196 14.52 -1.44 5.03
C ARG A 196 13.59 -2.55 4.57
N ILE A 197 14.07 -3.79 4.58
CA ILE A 197 13.31 -4.94 4.09
C ILE A 197 12.80 -5.79 5.26
N THR A 198 11.49 -6.08 5.25
CA THR A 198 10.86 -7.06 6.13
C THR A 198 10.48 -8.29 5.32
N MET A 199 11.10 -9.42 5.60
CA MET A 199 10.76 -10.70 4.95
C MET A 199 9.64 -11.40 5.73
N GLY A 200 8.63 -11.94 5.03
CA GLY A 200 7.56 -12.69 5.69
C GLY A 200 6.40 -13.06 4.77
N GLY A 201 5.31 -13.54 5.39
CA GLY A 201 4.05 -13.87 4.72
C GLY A 201 3.02 -12.73 4.81
N ALA A 202 1.74 -13.09 4.87
CA ALA A 202 0.61 -12.15 4.81
C ALA A 202 0.64 -11.00 5.85
N ASN A 203 1.28 -11.22 7.00
CA ASN A 203 1.39 -10.21 8.05
C ASN A 203 2.66 -9.33 7.96
N ALA A 204 3.56 -9.56 6.99
CA ALA A 204 4.81 -8.80 6.88
C ALA A 204 4.58 -7.29 6.73
N GLY A 205 3.54 -6.89 5.99
CA GLY A 205 3.17 -5.48 5.83
C GLY A 205 2.76 -4.79 7.14
N PHE A 206 2.20 -5.50 8.12
CA PHE A 206 1.94 -4.92 9.45
C PHE A 206 3.23 -4.65 10.22
N THR A 207 4.26 -5.49 10.03
CA THR A 207 5.58 -5.28 10.62
C THR A 207 6.24 -4.03 10.02
N SER A 208 6.24 -3.90 8.70
CA SER A 208 6.71 -2.69 8.00
C SER A 208 5.93 -1.45 8.41
N LEU A 209 4.60 -1.56 8.56
CA LEU A 209 3.78 -0.44 9.04
C LEU A 209 4.17 -0.01 10.47
N SER A 210 4.40 -0.98 11.37
CA SER A 210 4.85 -0.66 12.74
C SER A 210 6.20 0.04 12.75
N ALA A 211 7.17 -0.45 11.96
CA ALA A 211 8.49 0.17 11.84
C ALA A 211 8.42 1.60 11.26
N ALA A 212 7.55 1.82 10.29
CA ALA A 212 7.32 3.14 9.73
C ALA A 212 6.73 4.13 10.75
N LEU A 213 5.81 3.67 11.59
CA LEU A 213 5.24 4.49 12.66
C LEU A 213 6.27 4.81 13.75
N ASP A 214 7.15 3.85 14.11
CA ASP A 214 8.29 4.08 14.99
C ASP A 214 9.23 5.15 14.42
N TYR A 215 9.52 5.04 13.10
CA TYR A 215 10.34 6.04 12.42
C TYR A 215 9.73 7.45 12.49
N LEU A 216 8.45 7.58 12.15
CA LEU A 216 7.75 8.87 12.18
C LEU A 216 7.65 9.50 13.57
N GLN A 217 7.61 8.69 14.63
CA GLN A 217 7.68 9.22 16.00
C GLN A 217 9.04 9.82 16.31
N ALA A 218 10.11 9.19 15.84
CA ALA A 218 11.47 9.69 16.00
C ALA A 218 11.77 10.86 15.05
N HIS A 219 11.10 10.92 13.89
CA HIS A 219 11.32 11.90 12.84
C HIS A 219 10.01 12.60 12.42
N PRO A 220 9.40 13.43 13.30
CA PRO A 220 8.04 13.97 13.09
C PRO A 220 7.92 14.95 11.91
N ASN A 221 9.05 15.42 11.38
CA ASN A 221 9.12 16.34 10.23
C ASN A 221 9.48 15.64 8.91
N GLU A 222 9.45 14.32 8.89
CA GLU A 222 9.72 13.53 7.68
C GLU A 222 8.49 12.73 7.24
N THR A 223 8.56 12.21 6.03
CA THR A 223 7.60 11.23 5.51
C THR A 223 8.28 9.88 5.35
N VAL A 224 7.50 8.82 5.32
CA VAL A 224 7.99 7.46 5.15
C VAL A 224 7.16 6.75 4.08
N TRP A 225 7.80 5.93 3.25
CA TRP A 225 7.11 5.01 2.38
C TRP A 225 6.95 3.66 3.07
N VAL A 226 5.74 3.10 2.99
CA VAL A 226 5.47 1.73 3.44
C VAL A 226 4.98 0.93 2.24
N MET A 227 5.67 -0.16 1.95
CA MET A 227 5.44 -0.94 0.75
C MET A 227 5.27 -2.40 1.06
N ASN A 228 4.51 -3.11 0.24
CA ASN A 228 4.54 -4.56 0.17
C ASN A 228 4.46 -5.04 -1.28
N TRP A 229 4.92 -6.26 -1.52
CA TRP A 229 4.80 -6.93 -2.82
C TRP A 229 4.85 -8.44 -2.67
N ASP A 230 4.09 -9.14 -3.47
CA ASP A 230 4.25 -10.57 -3.75
C ASP A 230 3.75 -10.89 -5.16
N ALA A 231 4.16 -12.03 -5.70
CA ALA A 231 3.76 -12.52 -7.00
C ALA A 231 3.86 -14.05 -7.06
N PRO A 232 3.20 -14.71 -8.04
CA PRO A 232 3.37 -16.13 -8.28
C PRO A 232 4.84 -16.48 -8.57
N SER A 233 5.34 -17.53 -7.93
CA SER A 233 6.67 -18.08 -8.19
C SER A 233 6.62 -19.25 -9.19
N ARG A 234 7.80 -19.69 -9.70
CA ARG A 234 7.88 -20.87 -10.58
C ARG A 234 8.47 -22.08 -9.84
N PRO A 235 7.94 -23.27 -10.07
CA PRO A 235 6.76 -23.57 -10.87
C PRO A 235 5.58 -22.72 -10.41
N LYS A 236 4.67 -22.35 -11.33
CA LYS A 236 3.65 -21.33 -11.08
C LYS A 236 2.87 -21.63 -9.80
N ASP A 237 3.07 -20.81 -8.80
CA ASP A 237 2.24 -20.78 -7.60
C ASP A 237 0.88 -20.19 -7.99
N ARG A 238 -0.14 -21.04 -8.08
CA ARG A 238 -1.49 -20.63 -8.45
C ARG A 238 -2.26 -20.01 -7.28
N GLN A 239 -1.70 -20.07 -6.08
CA GLN A 239 -2.34 -19.58 -4.86
C GLN A 239 -2.04 -18.11 -4.59
N ILE A 240 -0.93 -17.59 -5.12
CA ILE A 240 -0.52 -16.21 -4.92
C ILE A 240 -0.88 -15.37 -6.13
N ASN A 241 -1.65 -14.33 -5.91
CA ASN A 241 -1.90 -13.27 -6.89
C ASN A 241 -0.91 -12.13 -6.69
N GLU A 242 -0.35 -11.65 -7.79
CA GLU A 242 0.60 -10.54 -7.74
C GLU A 242 -0.08 -9.24 -7.31
N ASN A 243 0.62 -8.50 -6.47
CA ASN A 243 0.08 -7.31 -5.83
C ASN A 243 1.21 -6.45 -5.25
N MET A 244 1.06 -5.15 -5.34
CA MET A 244 1.95 -4.17 -4.71
C MET A 244 1.15 -3.00 -4.18
N VAL A 245 1.43 -2.61 -2.95
CA VAL A 245 0.91 -1.37 -2.36
C VAL A 245 2.09 -0.49 -1.96
N GLN A 246 1.93 0.80 -2.16
CA GLN A 246 2.78 1.82 -1.57
C GLN A 246 1.90 2.86 -0.87
N LEU A 247 2.20 3.11 0.39
CA LEU A 247 1.63 4.19 1.19
C LEU A 247 2.70 5.24 1.44
N ILE A 248 2.31 6.50 1.40
CA ILE A 248 3.14 7.61 1.89
C ILE A 248 2.51 8.09 3.19
N LEU A 249 3.25 7.97 4.28
CA LEU A 249 2.79 8.34 5.61
C LEU A 249 3.55 9.56 6.13
N ALA A 250 2.87 10.35 6.94
CA ALA A 250 3.41 11.50 7.65
C ALA A 250 2.98 11.49 9.13
N GLY A 251 3.74 12.13 9.98
CA GLY A 251 3.39 12.28 11.40
C GLY A 251 2.10 13.09 11.61
N PRO A 252 1.47 12.99 12.78
CA PRO A 252 0.16 13.61 13.04
C PRO A 252 0.16 15.14 12.93
N ASN A 253 1.28 15.77 13.18
CA ASN A 253 1.43 17.23 13.12
C ASN A 253 2.11 17.71 11.84
N TYR A 254 2.43 16.80 10.93
CA TYR A 254 3.06 17.13 9.67
C TYR A 254 2.10 17.96 8.80
N LYS A 255 2.56 19.10 8.32
CA LYS A 255 1.72 20.01 7.52
C LYS A 255 1.78 19.58 6.05
N THR A 256 0.64 19.23 5.52
CA THR A 256 0.42 19.02 4.08
C THR A 256 -0.62 20.03 3.59
N GLU A 257 -0.64 20.32 2.30
CA GLU A 257 -1.63 21.20 1.70
C GLU A 257 -3.02 20.57 1.60
N ARG A 258 -3.12 19.27 1.88
CA ARG A 258 -4.36 18.48 1.79
C ARG A 258 -4.71 17.81 3.09
N ALA A 259 -6.00 17.58 3.27
CA ALA A 259 -6.47 16.66 4.28
C ALA A 259 -5.90 15.26 4.00
N PRO A 260 -5.52 14.51 5.03
CA PRO A 260 -5.09 13.13 4.88
C PRO A 260 -6.20 12.26 4.28
N LEU A 261 -5.85 11.21 3.56
CA LEU A 261 -6.81 10.22 3.05
C LEU A 261 -7.45 9.44 4.19
N ALA A 262 -6.67 9.13 5.20
CA ALA A 262 -7.06 8.40 6.41
C ALA A 262 -6.00 8.61 7.49
N TRP A 263 -6.29 8.09 8.68
CA TRP A 263 -5.36 7.97 9.78
C TRP A 263 -5.12 6.50 10.09
N LEU A 264 -3.87 6.12 10.34
CA LEU A 264 -3.47 4.75 10.65
C LEU A 264 -2.91 4.66 12.07
N GLY A 265 -3.50 3.79 12.90
CA GLY A 265 -2.96 3.43 14.20
C GLY A 265 -1.90 2.34 14.11
N TYR A 266 -1.14 2.13 15.20
CA TYR A 266 -0.22 1.01 15.29
C TYR A 266 -0.92 -0.33 15.19
N PRO A 267 -0.41 -1.27 14.38
CA PRO A 267 -0.81 -2.66 14.46
C PRO A 267 -0.58 -3.21 15.87
N ALA A 268 -1.50 -4.04 16.32
CA ALA A 268 -1.42 -4.71 17.60
C ALA A 268 -1.65 -6.21 17.43
N SER A 269 -0.86 -7.01 18.12
CA SER A 269 -0.98 -8.46 18.12
C SER A 269 -0.91 -9.00 19.54
N ALA A 270 -1.48 -10.20 19.75
CA ALA A 270 -1.41 -10.92 21.01
C ALA A 270 -1.12 -12.39 20.76
N LYS A 271 -0.19 -12.97 21.53
CA LYS A 271 0.13 -14.41 21.41
C LYS A 271 -0.92 -15.24 22.12
N VAL A 272 -1.49 -16.22 21.44
CA VAL A 272 -2.48 -17.14 22.01
C VAL A 272 -1.91 -17.90 23.22
N ALA A 273 -0.61 -18.16 23.22
CA ALA A 273 0.08 -18.83 24.32
C ALA A 273 0.12 -18.03 25.63
N ASP A 274 -0.02 -16.70 25.56
CA ASP A 274 0.04 -15.82 26.73
C ASP A 274 -1.26 -15.83 27.55
N PHE A 275 -2.31 -16.52 27.07
CA PHE A 275 -3.62 -16.59 27.73
C PHE A 275 -3.88 -17.96 28.37
N ASP A 276 -4.62 -17.94 29.48
CA ASP A 276 -4.97 -19.14 30.20
C ASP A 276 -6.15 -19.88 29.56
N SER A 277 -6.15 -21.19 29.66
CA SER A 277 -7.33 -22.03 29.43
C SER A 277 -8.00 -22.36 30.75
N GLY A 278 -9.32 -22.22 30.81
CA GLY A 278 -10.12 -22.54 32.00
C GLY A 278 -11.55 -22.87 31.63
N LYS A 279 -12.24 -23.57 32.53
CA LYS A 279 -13.61 -24.04 32.30
C LYS A 279 -14.59 -22.88 32.11
N ASP A 280 -14.27 -21.71 32.73
CA ASP A 280 -15.11 -20.51 32.73
C ASP A 280 -14.49 -19.37 31.92
N LYS A 281 -13.41 -19.64 31.16
CA LYS A 281 -12.74 -18.65 30.32
C LYS A 281 -13.07 -18.88 28.83
N PRO A 282 -13.17 -17.82 28.02
CA PRO A 282 -13.26 -17.97 26.58
C PRO A 282 -12.04 -18.73 26.02
N PRO A 283 -12.14 -19.34 24.84
CA PRO A 283 -10.99 -19.94 24.17
C PRO A 283 -9.81 -18.98 24.08
N ARG A 284 -8.58 -19.46 24.27
CA ARG A 284 -7.36 -18.63 24.23
C ARG A 284 -7.26 -17.75 22.97
N VAL A 285 -7.67 -18.29 21.83
CA VAL A 285 -7.65 -17.56 20.56
C VAL A 285 -8.62 -16.35 20.58
N ASN A 286 -9.78 -16.48 21.24
CA ASN A 286 -10.70 -15.36 21.40
C ASN A 286 -10.16 -14.31 22.36
N GLN A 287 -9.51 -14.74 23.46
CA GLN A 287 -8.83 -13.81 24.38
C GLN A 287 -7.72 -13.02 23.64
N ALA A 288 -6.94 -13.69 22.81
CA ALA A 288 -5.88 -13.07 22.01
C ALA A 288 -6.46 -12.09 20.97
N TRP A 289 -7.56 -12.47 20.28
CA TRP A 289 -8.24 -11.55 19.37
C TRP A 289 -8.79 -10.33 20.10
N LYS A 290 -9.44 -10.52 21.24
CA LYS A 290 -9.94 -9.41 22.06
C LYS A 290 -8.80 -8.44 22.41
N ALA A 291 -7.71 -8.93 22.96
CA ALA A 291 -6.56 -8.12 23.31
C ALA A 291 -5.94 -7.40 22.10
N ALA A 292 -5.85 -8.06 20.93
CA ALA A 292 -5.34 -7.45 19.72
C ALA A 292 -6.26 -6.33 19.21
N VAL A 293 -7.58 -6.54 19.19
CA VAL A 293 -8.59 -5.57 18.74
C VAL A 293 -8.64 -4.37 19.67
N GLU A 294 -8.74 -4.61 21.01
CA GLU A 294 -8.74 -3.52 22.02
C GLU A 294 -7.46 -2.67 21.92
N LYS A 295 -6.29 -3.32 21.81
CA LYS A 295 -5.03 -2.61 21.70
C LYS A 295 -4.91 -1.84 20.38
N ALA A 296 -5.37 -2.40 19.26
CA ALA A 296 -5.38 -1.71 17.97
C ALA A 296 -6.31 -0.48 17.99
N ALA A 297 -7.50 -0.59 18.59
CA ALA A 297 -8.41 0.52 18.78
C ALA A 297 -7.79 1.61 19.66
N HIS A 298 -7.22 1.22 20.81
CA HIS A 298 -6.53 2.15 21.69
C HIS A 298 -5.38 2.88 21.00
N ASN A 299 -4.56 2.18 20.21
CA ASN A 299 -3.45 2.77 19.44
C ASN A 299 -3.94 3.84 18.46
N ALA A 300 -5.16 3.70 17.96
CA ALA A 300 -5.83 4.66 17.07
C ALA A 300 -6.68 5.71 17.82
N GLY A 301 -6.57 5.79 19.15
CA GLY A 301 -7.37 6.71 19.96
C GLY A 301 -8.89 6.45 19.85
N LYS A 302 -9.28 5.18 19.64
CA LYS A 302 -10.67 4.73 19.47
C LYS A 302 -11.05 3.70 20.51
N GLN A 303 -12.37 3.55 20.71
CA GLN A 303 -12.95 2.41 21.42
C GLN A 303 -13.22 1.29 20.40
N THR A 304 -13.31 0.04 20.85
CA THR A 304 -13.70 -1.07 19.97
C THR A 304 -15.07 -0.86 19.35
N THR A 305 -15.99 -0.25 20.08
CA THR A 305 -17.34 0.11 19.62
C THR A 305 -17.39 1.15 18.51
N ASP A 306 -16.31 1.87 18.26
CA ASP A 306 -16.21 2.82 17.12
C ASP A 306 -16.00 2.10 15.78
N VAL A 307 -15.67 0.80 15.80
CA VAL A 307 -15.46 0.01 14.59
C VAL A 307 -16.81 -0.21 13.88
N GLY A 308 -16.91 0.24 12.64
CA GLY A 308 -18.12 0.11 11.83
C GLY A 308 -17.97 -0.82 10.61
N TYR A 309 -16.77 -1.35 10.37
CA TYR A 309 -16.49 -2.28 9.27
C TYR A 309 -15.22 -3.09 9.54
N VAL A 310 -15.14 -4.31 9.01
CA VAL A 310 -13.99 -5.20 9.18
C VAL A 310 -13.45 -5.64 7.81
N ILE A 311 -12.14 -5.55 7.60
CA ILE A 311 -11.47 -6.14 6.43
C ILE A 311 -10.51 -7.21 6.94
N HIS A 312 -10.58 -8.41 6.37
CA HIS A 312 -9.80 -9.54 6.85
C HIS A 312 -9.30 -10.44 5.71
N ASP A 313 -8.29 -11.24 6.01
CA ASP A 313 -7.63 -12.17 5.10
C ASP A 313 -7.94 -13.64 5.41
N ALA A 314 -9.09 -13.94 6.03
CA ALA A 314 -9.44 -15.32 6.36
C ALA A 314 -9.69 -16.13 5.09
N ASN A 315 -8.85 -17.15 4.88
CA ASN A 315 -8.96 -18.04 3.73
C ASN A 315 -10.23 -18.91 3.84
N ASN A 316 -10.98 -18.99 2.74
CA ASN A 316 -12.21 -19.80 2.63
C ASN A 316 -11.95 -21.25 2.18
N ASN A 317 -10.73 -21.74 2.19
CA ASN A 317 -10.45 -23.13 1.83
C ASN A 317 -11.21 -24.07 2.79
N ALA A 318 -12.32 -24.60 2.30
CA ALA A 318 -13.30 -25.41 3.03
C ALA A 318 -12.75 -26.74 3.60
N SER A 319 -11.47 -27.04 3.35
CA SER A 319 -10.81 -28.24 3.88
C SER A 319 -10.19 -28.07 5.27
N THR A 320 -10.04 -26.84 5.75
CA THR A 320 -9.59 -26.54 7.12
C THR A 320 -10.75 -26.00 7.93
N ALA A 321 -10.92 -26.53 9.13
CA ALA A 321 -11.97 -26.15 10.07
C ALA A 321 -12.19 -24.63 10.15
N PRO A 322 -13.38 -24.13 10.46
CA PRO A 322 -13.77 -22.70 10.45
C PRO A 322 -13.03 -21.82 11.48
N GLY A 323 -11.83 -22.23 11.90
CA GLY A 323 -11.09 -21.69 13.03
C GLY A 323 -10.82 -20.18 13.00
N PRO A 324 -10.07 -19.64 12.02
CA PRO A 324 -9.59 -18.25 12.11
C PRO A 324 -10.70 -17.22 11.99
N ILE A 325 -11.61 -17.40 11.05
CA ILE A 325 -12.74 -16.48 10.84
C ILE A 325 -13.76 -16.56 11.97
N ALA A 326 -13.99 -17.77 12.51
CA ALA A 326 -14.95 -17.96 13.58
C ALA A 326 -14.50 -17.25 14.88
N ALA A 327 -13.22 -17.33 15.21
CA ALA A 327 -12.66 -16.65 16.37
C ALA A 327 -12.74 -15.12 16.23
N LEU A 328 -12.38 -14.58 15.06
CA LEU A 328 -12.49 -13.15 14.76
C LEU A 328 -13.97 -12.70 14.80
N ALA A 329 -14.86 -13.40 14.09
CA ALA A 329 -16.27 -13.05 14.01
C ALA A 329 -16.93 -13.05 15.40
N ARG A 330 -16.65 -14.08 16.21
CA ARG A 330 -17.14 -14.16 17.58
C ARG A 330 -16.65 -12.98 18.42
N THR A 331 -15.34 -12.69 18.37
CA THR A 331 -14.76 -11.58 19.13
C THR A 331 -15.37 -10.25 18.72
N VAL A 332 -15.50 -9.99 17.41
CA VAL A 332 -16.10 -8.73 16.91
C VAL A 332 -17.58 -8.64 17.34
N THR A 333 -18.35 -9.73 17.28
CA THR A 333 -19.75 -9.73 17.72
C THR A 333 -19.88 -9.47 19.24
N GLU A 334 -18.94 -9.98 20.04
CA GLU A 334 -18.93 -9.75 21.49
C GLU A 334 -18.47 -8.31 21.86
N GLU A 335 -17.46 -7.76 21.17
CA GLU A 335 -16.87 -6.45 21.48
C GLU A 335 -17.55 -5.28 20.77
N VAL A 336 -18.24 -5.53 19.67
CA VAL A 336 -18.92 -4.54 18.82
C VAL A 336 -20.34 -5.03 18.48
N PRO A 337 -21.27 -5.07 19.47
CA PRO A 337 -22.60 -5.67 19.28
C PRO A 337 -23.44 -5.04 18.17
N GLU A 338 -23.19 -3.78 17.84
CA GLU A 338 -23.88 -3.04 16.78
C GLU A 338 -23.42 -3.44 15.36
N LEU A 339 -22.32 -4.21 15.25
CA LEU A 339 -21.75 -4.60 13.97
C LEU A 339 -22.28 -5.97 13.52
N ASP A 340 -22.98 -5.99 12.39
CA ASP A 340 -23.34 -7.24 11.70
C ASP A 340 -22.12 -7.72 10.90
N PHE A 341 -21.35 -8.65 11.49
CA PHE A 341 -20.11 -9.14 10.88
C PHE A 341 -20.32 -9.70 9.46
N VAL A 342 -21.46 -10.31 9.16
CA VAL A 342 -21.73 -10.89 7.84
C VAL A 342 -21.90 -9.80 6.78
N LYS A 343 -22.55 -8.69 7.12
CA LYS A 343 -22.84 -7.59 6.19
C LYS A 343 -21.77 -6.49 6.20
N GLN A 344 -21.05 -6.37 7.31
CA GLN A 344 -20.09 -5.29 7.54
C GLN A 344 -18.66 -5.83 7.59
N SER A 345 -18.37 -6.89 6.84
CA SER A 345 -17.01 -7.36 6.64
C SER A 345 -16.70 -7.61 5.18
N PHE A 346 -15.41 -7.56 4.87
CA PHE A 346 -14.85 -7.85 3.56
C PHE A 346 -13.76 -8.91 3.69
N ASN A 347 -13.93 -10.00 2.96
CA ASN A 347 -12.97 -11.10 2.90
C ASN A 347 -12.12 -10.97 1.64
N THR A 348 -10.90 -10.47 1.79
CA THR A 348 -10.02 -10.18 0.65
C THR A 348 -9.66 -11.42 -0.15
N PRO A 349 -9.22 -12.56 0.44
CA PRO A 349 -8.93 -13.76 -0.32
C PRO A 349 -10.11 -14.37 -1.06
N ALA A 350 -11.33 -14.19 -0.55
CA ALA A 350 -12.53 -14.70 -1.23
C ALA A 350 -12.75 -14.02 -2.59
N LEU A 351 -12.30 -12.78 -2.73
CA LEU A 351 -12.50 -11.97 -3.93
C LEU A 351 -11.23 -11.86 -4.77
N LEU A 352 -10.10 -11.54 -4.16
CA LEU A 352 -8.83 -11.29 -4.84
C LEU A 352 -7.90 -12.50 -4.85
N GLY A 353 -8.22 -13.57 -4.13
CA GLY A 353 -7.32 -14.71 -3.91
C GLY A 353 -6.20 -14.38 -2.90
N GLU A 354 -5.32 -15.35 -2.69
CA GLU A 354 -4.16 -15.18 -1.81
C GLU A 354 -3.13 -14.24 -2.45
N MET A 355 -2.63 -13.30 -1.66
CA MET A 355 -1.66 -12.31 -2.12
C MET A 355 -0.33 -12.35 -1.32
N GLY A 356 -0.14 -13.39 -0.49
CA GLY A 356 1.09 -13.59 0.28
C GLY A 356 1.52 -12.33 1.06
N ALA A 357 2.78 -11.92 0.91
CA ALA A 357 3.31 -10.72 1.56
C ALA A 357 2.62 -9.42 1.11
N GLY A 358 1.89 -9.44 -0.01
CA GLY A 358 1.07 -8.32 -0.50
C GLY A 358 -0.24 -8.09 0.27
N THR A 359 -0.64 -8.99 1.18
CA THR A 359 -1.99 -8.99 1.79
C THR A 359 -2.23 -7.84 2.75
N ALA A 360 -1.35 -7.63 3.73
CA ALA A 360 -1.61 -6.71 4.84
C ALA A 360 -1.88 -5.26 4.38
N LEU A 361 -1.00 -4.71 3.55
CA LEU A 361 -1.17 -3.33 3.07
C LEU A 361 -2.28 -3.21 2.04
N THR A 362 -2.63 -4.27 1.31
CA THR A 362 -3.84 -4.28 0.47
C THR A 362 -5.09 -4.11 1.31
N ASN A 363 -5.20 -4.85 2.41
CA ASN A 363 -6.31 -4.71 3.34
C ASN A 363 -6.35 -3.31 3.97
N VAL A 364 -5.19 -2.74 4.29
CA VAL A 364 -5.08 -1.35 4.76
C VAL A 364 -5.52 -0.37 3.67
N ALA A 365 -5.09 -0.54 2.42
CA ALA A 365 -5.48 0.31 1.30
C ALA A 365 -7.01 0.30 1.05
N LEU A 366 -7.63 -0.88 1.10
CA LEU A 366 -9.08 -1.02 1.06
C LEU A 366 -9.75 -0.31 2.24
N GLY A 367 -9.18 -0.46 3.45
CA GLY A 367 -9.63 0.26 4.64
C GLY A 367 -9.56 1.78 4.47
N ILE A 368 -8.48 2.30 3.88
CA ILE A 368 -8.32 3.74 3.58
C ILE A 368 -9.42 4.21 2.64
N ALA A 369 -9.71 3.47 1.58
CA ALA A 369 -10.80 3.81 0.65
C ALA A 369 -12.16 3.82 1.36
N TYR A 370 -12.42 2.81 2.18
CA TYR A 370 -13.68 2.72 2.91
C TYR A 370 -13.86 3.90 3.87
N VAL A 371 -12.87 4.22 4.71
CA VAL A 371 -13.01 5.31 5.69
C VAL A 371 -13.08 6.67 5.03
N ASN A 372 -12.37 6.88 3.92
CA ASN A 372 -12.36 8.16 3.20
C ASN A 372 -13.74 8.50 2.62
N HIS A 373 -14.46 7.49 2.12
CA HIS A 373 -15.72 7.68 1.40
C HIS A 373 -16.97 7.35 2.22
N ILE A 374 -16.88 6.43 3.18
CA ILE A 374 -18.02 6.01 4.02
C ILE A 374 -17.98 6.67 5.40
N GLY A 375 -16.79 7.06 5.87
CA GLY A 375 -16.65 7.77 7.14
C GLY A 375 -16.77 6.88 8.39
N LYS A 376 -16.75 5.56 8.26
CA LYS A 376 -16.76 4.63 9.38
C LYS A 376 -15.36 4.08 9.65
N THR A 377 -14.99 3.97 10.92
CA THR A 377 -13.71 3.34 11.33
C THR A 377 -13.66 1.88 10.91
N VAL A 378 -12.51 1.46 10.36
CA VAL A 378 -12.30 0.11 9.85
C VAL A 378 -11.26 -0.62 10.70
N LEU A 379 -11.60 -1.84 11.12
CA LEU A 379 -10.66 -2.81 11.67
C LEU A 379 -10.08 -3.64 10.52
N VAL A 380 -8.77 -3.64 10.37
CA VAL A 380 -8.04 -4.51 9.44
C VAL A 380 -7.39 -5.63 10.22
N ALA A 381 -7.78 -6.87 9.93
CA ALA A 381 -7.42 -8.06 10.70
C ALA A 381 -6.58 -9.05 9.86
N GLY A 382 -5.40 -9.43 10.36
CA GLY A 382 -4.56 -10.51 9.83
C GLY A 382 -4.82 -11.81 10.55
N THR A 383 -5.43 -12.77 9.87
CA THR A 383 -5.91 -14.05 10.45
C THR A 383 -4.99 -15.23 10.13
N THR A 384 -4.03 -15.08 9.23
CA THR A 384 -3.16 -16.16 8.73
C THR A 384 -2.26 -16.76 9.81
N ASN A 385 -1.82 -15.97 10.79
CA ASN A 385 -1.07 -16.49 11.94
C ASN A 385 -2.03 -16.74 13.12
N GLN A 386 -2.57 -17.96 13.19
CA GLN A 386 -3.51 -18.34 14.24
C GLN A 386 -2.92 -18.32 15.66
N ALA A 387 -1.60 -18.44 15.81
CA ALA A 387 -0.91 -18.38 17.10
C ALA A 387 -0.72 -16.93 17.58
N GLN A 388 -0.82 -15.96 16.69
CA GLN A 388 -0.63 -14.56 17.00
C GLN A 388 -1.49 -13.70 16.06
N PRO A 389 -2.81 -13.57 16.34
CA PRO A 389 -3.68 -12.66 15.60
C PRO A 389 -3.14 -11.22 15.69
N ILE A 390 -3.35 -10.47 14.61
CA ILE A 390 -2.90 -9.09 14.48
C ILE A 390 -4.01 -8.23 13.89
N ALA A 391 -4.14 -7.00 14.35
CA ALA A 391 -5.08 -6.04 13.80
C ALA A 391 -4.50 -4.63 13.81
N THR A 392 -4.99 -3.78 12.91
CA THR A 392 -4.80 -2.33 12.96
C THR A 392 -6.12 -1.63 12.69
N VAL A 393 -6.22 -0.37 13.10
CA VAL A 393 -7.42 0.43 12.90
C VAL A 393 -7.11 1.59 11.95
N VAL A 394 -7.98 1.73 10.95
CA VAL A 394 -7.98 2.83 9.99
C VAL A 394 -9.11 3.77 10.37
N VAL A 395 -8.78 5.05 10.55
CA VAL A 395 -9.73 6.07 11.04
C VAL A 395 -10.03 7.07 9.94
N PRO A 396 -11.29 7.51 9.81
CA PRO A 396 -11.67 8.50 8.80
C PRO A 396 -10.92 9.81 8.94
N PRO A 397 -10.68 10.53 7.81
CA PRO A 397 -10.23 11.92 7.86
C PRO A 397 -11.36 12.83 8.40
N ALA A 398 -10.99 14.06 8.82
CA ALA A 398 -11.96 15.04 9.28
C ALA A 398 -13.01 15.41 8.21
N VAL A 399 -12.61 15.33 6.94
CA VAL A 399 -13.50 15.59 5.79
C VAL A 399 -13.64 14.30 5.00
N VAL A 400 -14.80 13.69 5.13
CA VAL A 400 -15.20 12.50 4.36
C VAL A 400 -15.65 12.94 2.97
N ARG A 401 -15.31 12.19 1.95
CA ARG A 401 -15.74 12.43 0.55
C ARG A 401 -16.80 11.41 0.16
N PRO A 402 -18.08 11.71 0.33
CA PRO A 402 -19.12 10.73 0.02
C PRO A 402 -19.08 10.37 -1.47
N ILE A 403 -19.26 9.09 -1.75
CA ILE A 403 -19.35 8.58 -3.12
C ILE A 403 -20.58 9.23 -3.78
N ARG A 404 -20.36 9.75 -4.98
CA ARG A 404 -21.43 10.23 -5.84
C ARG A 404 -21.77 9.14 -6.85
N PRO A 405 -22.95 8.51 -6.76
CA PRO A 405 -23.31 7.39 -7.65
C PRO A 405 -23.28 7.75 -9.14
N ASP A 406 -23.55 9.03 -9.44
CA ASP A 406 -23.64 9.55 -10.82
C ASP A 406 -22.31 10.17 -11.29
N GLU A 407 -21.26 10.14 -10.51
CA GLU A 407 -19.96 10.69 -10.90
C GLU A 407 -19.32 9.79 -11.95
N PRO A 408 -19.04 10.31 -13.15
CA PRO A 408 -18.43 9.50 -14.19
C PRO A 408 -16.96 9.27 -13.89
N TRP A 409 -16.60 8.04 -13.60
CA TRP A 409 -15.22 7.59 -13.52
C TRP A 409 -14.75 7.19 -14.91
N PHE A 410 -13.65 7.75 -15.36
CA PHE A 410 -13.07 7.45 -16.65
C PHE A 410 -11.73 6.74 -16.51
N ARG A 411 -11.52 5.72 -17.33
CA ARG A 411 -10.20 5.12 -17.49
C ARG A 411 -9.25 6.09 -18.21
N ALA A 412 -7.95 5.90 -18.01
CA ALA A 412 -6.94 6.59 -18.77
C ALA A 412 -7.07 6.28 -20.26
N ARG A 413 -7.08 7.30 -21.09
CA ARG A 413 -7.13 7.20 -22.55
C ARG A 413 -5.88 7.83 -23.12
N GLY A 414 -5.19 7.10 -24.01
CA GLY A 414 -4.02 7.60 -24.72
C GLY A 414 -2.69 7.13 -24.12
N GLU A 415 -1.67 7.27 -24.93
CA GLU A 415 -0.34 6.65 -24.69
C GLU A 415 0.34 7.13 -23.41
N ASN A 416 0.15 8.38 -23.03
CA ASN A 416 0.79 8.97 -21.84
C ASN A 416 -0.11 9.04 -20.60
N ALA A 417 -1.36 8.60 -20.71
CA ALA A 417 -2.33 8.65 -19.62
C ALA A 417 -2.70 7.26 -19.07
N ALA A 418 -2.04 6.22 -19.56
CA ALA A 418 -2.29 4.84 -19.14
C ALA A 418 -1.69 4.49 -17.77
N HIS A 419 -0.99 5.42 -17.13
CA HIS A 419 -0.42 5.21 -15.81
C HIS A 419 -1.48 5.38 -14.74
N LEU A 420 -1.42 4.50 -13.75
CA LEU A 420 -2.28 4.57 -12.58
C LEU A 420 -2.09 5.90 -11.86
N ALA A 421 -3.15 6.66 -11.73
CA ALA A 421 -3.10 7.88 -10.95
C ALA A 421 -2.89 7.55 -9.48
N TRP A 422 -1.89 8.16 -8.87
CA TRP A 422 -1.68 8.13 -7.44
C TRP A 422 -2.82 8.83 -6.73
N TRP A 423 -3.31 8.24 -5.66
CA TRP A 423 -4.31 8.87 -4.84
C TRP A 423 -3.67 9.68 -3.71
N GLY A 424 -4.06 10.92 -3.58
CA GLY A 424 -3.66 11.80 -2.49
C GLY A 424 -2.44 12.70 -2.73
N ILE A 425 -1.67 12.54 -3.81
CA ILE A 425 -0.39 13.23 -3.95
C ILE A 425 -0.35 14.46 -4.86
N ARG A 426 -1.33 14.66 -5.74
CA ARG A 426 -1.37 15.86 -6.59
C ARG A 426 -2.26 16.93 -5.98
N HIS A 427 -1.67 17.93 -5.34
CA HIS A 427 -2.37 19.08 -4.78
C HIS A 427 -1.82 20.43 -5.25
N ASP A 428 -0.80 20.40 -6.06
CA ASP A 428 -0.29 21.55 -6.81
C ASP A 428 -1.20 21.99 -7.95
N VAL A 429 -2.20 21.19 -8.30
CA VAL A 429 -3.17 21.49 -9.36
C VAL A 429 -4.51 21.80 -8.71
N LYS A 430 -4.80 23.09 -8.48
CA LYS A 430 -5.98 23.56 -7.75
C LYS A 430 -7.30 23.11 -8.36
N ASP A 431 -7.37 22.96 -9.68
CA ASP A 431 -8.62 22.74 -10.42
C ASP A 431 -8.71 21.37 -11.10
N LYS A 432 -7.72 20.50 -10.89
CA LYS A 432 -7.77 19.14 -11.44
C LYS A 432 -7.93 18.12 -10.33
N THR A 433 -8.98 17.37 -10.42
CA THR A 433 -9.19 16.18 -9.63
C THR A 433 -8.07 15.18 -9.88
N GLN A 434 -7.69 14.46 -8.86
CA GLN A 434 -6.70 13.42 -9.01
C GLN A 434 -7.23 12.27 -9.84
N GLY A 435 -6.40 11.80 -10.72
CA GLY A 435 -6.84 10.81 -11.67
C GLY A 435 -7.92 11.38 -12.60
N TYR A 436 -8.84 10.54 -12.98
CA TYR A 436 -9.91 10.83 -13.92
C TYR A 436 -11.27 10.98 -13.23
N SER A 437 -11.29 11.00 -11.90
CA SER A 437 -12.46 11.42 -11.14
C SER A 437 -12.57 12.95 -11.16
N ARG A 438 -13.73 13.44 -11.49
CA ARG A 438 -14.06 14.86 -11.46
C ARG A 438 -14.70 15.26 -10.15
#